data_503a82dd17998f3be30098efcf994d90
#
_entry.id   503a82dd17998f3be30098efcf994d90
#
_cell.length_a   1.000
_cell.length_b   1.000
_cell.length_c   1.000
_cell.angle_alpha   90.00
_cell.angle_beta   90.00
_cell.angle_gamma   90.00
#
_symmetry.space_group_name_H-M   'P 1'
#
loop_
_entity.id
_entity.type
_entity.pdbx_description
1 polymer ?
#
loop_
_entity_poly.entity_id
_entity_poly.type
_entity_poly.pdbx_seq_one_letter_code
_entity_poly.pdbx_strand_id
1 'polypeptide(L)'
;MGGSDRAASDFDRLVAFNREQLQAHARERFRAGGGTQPSVTRVVTGEAEAVFKDYADSAWLMRWFAPLFVYREASALQRLAGVEGIPRVYRRVDGRGILIEYL
;
A
#
# COMPACT_ATOMS: atom_id res chain seq x y z
N MET A 1 -26.70 0.43 10.78
CA MET A 1 -26.39 -0.76 10.31
C MET A 1 -25.63 -0.71 9.02
N GLY A 2 -26.07 -0.63 7.93
CA GLY A 2 -25.47 -0.84 6.63
C GLY A 2 -24.11 -0.22 6.38
N GLY A 3 -23.93 1.10 6.55
CA GLY A 3 -22.69 1.75 6.16
C GLY A 3 -21.46 1.31 6.94
N SER A 4 -21.59 1.16 8.25
CA SER A 4 -20.50 0.76 9.11
C SER A 4 -20.05 -0.68 8.82
N ASP A 5 -21.01 -1.59 8.66
CA ASP A 5 -20.71 -2.99 8.38
C ASP A 5 -20.11 -3.14 6.97
N ARG A 6 -20.61 -2.37 6.01
CA ARG A 6 -20.11 -2.39 4.65
C ARG A 6 -18.68 -1.86 4.58
N ALA A 7 -18.39 -0.76 5.26
CA ALA A 7 -17.05 -0.18 5.27
C ALA A 7 -16.04 -1.15 5.88
N ALA A 8 -16.40 -1.83 6.99
CA ALA A 8 -15.53 -2.82 7.61
C ALA A 8 -15.29 -4.01 6.70
N SER A 9 -16.33 -4.49 6.01
CA SER A 9 -16.22 -5.59 5.06
C SER A 9 -15.37 -5.21 3.85
N ASP A 10 -15.54 -4.01 3.32
CA ASP A 10 -14.74 -3.52 2.20
C ASP A 10 -13.27 -3.38 2.61
N PHE A 11 -13.01 -2.87 3.82
CA PHE A 11 -11.66 -2.75 4.35
C PHE A 11 -11.00 -4.13 4.49
N ASP A 12 -11.72 -5.11 5.04
CA ASP A 12 -11.20 -6.47 5.20
C ASP A 12 -10.83 -7.08 3.86
N ARG A 13 -11.65 -6.84 2.83
CA ARG A 13 -11.34 -7.31 1.48
C ARG A 13 -10.12 -6.60 0.91
N LEU A 14 -10.05 -5.29 1.07
CA LEU A 14 -8.95 -4.49 0.56
C LEU A 14 -7.61 -4.93 1.11
N VAL A 15 -7.52 -5.14 2.43
CA VAL A 15 -6.25 -5.53 3.06
C VAL A 15 -5.84 -6.96 2.72
N ALA A 16 -6.75 -7.76 2.18
CA ALA A 16 -6.47 -9.13 1.75
C ALA A 16 -6.10 -9.23 0.27
N PHE A 17 -6.16 -8.13 -0.50
CA PHE A 17 -5.90 -8.13 -1.93
C PHE A 17 -4.44 -8.51 -2.22
N ASN A 18 -4.25 -9.30 -3.28
CA ASN A 18 -2.93 -9.52 -3.84
C ASN A 18 -2.56 -8.38 -4.79
N ARG A 19 -1.36 -8.42 -5.35
CA ARG A 19 -0.87 -7.37 -6.25
C ARG A 19 -1.81 -7.12 -7.43
N GLU A 20 -2.29 -8.17 -8.08
CA GLU A 20 -3.16 -8.05 -9.23
C GLU A 20 -4.48 -7.36 -8.86
N GLN A 21 -5.05 -7.72 -7.71
CA GLN A 21 -6.28 -7.12 -7.23
C GLN A 21 -6.08 -5.66 -6.87
N LEU A 22 -4.95 -5.32 -6.24
CA LEU A 22 -4.62 -3.93 -5.93
C LEU A 22 -4.50 -3.11 -7.20
N GLN A 23 -3.85 -3.64 -8.23
CA GLN A 23 -3.73 -2.96 -9.51
C GLN A 23 -5.08 -2.78 -10.20
N ALA A 24 -5.95 -3.79 -10.10
CA ALA A 24 -7.28 -3.72 -10.69
C ALA A 24 -8.18 -2.67 -10.02
N HIS A 25 -7.94 -2.37 -8.75
CA HIS A 25 -8.74 -1.39 -8.00
C HIS A 25 -8.04 -0.05 -7.85
N ALA A 26 -6.95 0.18 -8.60
CA ALA A 26 -6.23 1.45 -8.60
C ALA A 26 -7.11 2.54 -9.22
N ARG A 27 -7.21 3.67 -8.55
CA ARG A 27 -8.04 4.81 -8.99
C ARG A 27 -7.21 6.02 -9.37
N GLU A 28 -6.09 6.23 -8.70
CA GLU A 28 -5.29 7.42 -8.88
C GLU A 28 -3.82 7.09 -8.65
N ARG A 29 -2.97 7.50 -9.57
CA ARG A 29 -1.53 7.32 -9.44
C ARG A 29 -0.92 8.64 -9.01
N PHE A 30 -0.39 8.69 -7.78
CA PHE A 30 0.27 9.88 -7.26
C PHE A 30 1.68 10.02 -7.80
N ARG A 31 2.35 8.88 -8.07
CA ARG A 31 3.72 8.86 -8.56
C ARG A 31 3.93 7.60 -9.38
N ALA A 32 4.50 7.75 -10.58
CA ALA A 32 4.93 6.62 -11.37
C ALA A 32 6.26 6.09 -10.84
N GLY A 33 6.41 4.76 -10.80
CA GLY A 33 7.66 4.14 -10.39
C GLY A 33 8.75 4.33 -11.43
N GLY A 34 10.00 4.26 -10.98
CA GLY A 34 11.17 4.34 -11.86
C GLY A 34 12.43 4.66 -11.07
N GLY A 35 13.59 4.24 -11.56
CA GLY A 35 14.84 4.44 -10.86
C GLY A 35 14.78 3.85 -9.45
N THR A 36 14.96 4.68 -8.43
CA THR A 36 14.89 4.28 -7.02
C THR A 36 13.53 4.58 -6.39
N GLN A 37 12.57 5.08 -7.17
CA GLN A 37 11.27 5.53 -6.66
C GLN A 37 10.22 4.43 -6.82
N PRO A 38 9.41 4.15 -5.78
CA PRO A 38 8.26 3.26 -5.94
C PRO A 38 7.14 3.98 -6.69
N SER A 39 6.25 3.22 -7.31
CA SER A 39 4.97 3.78 -7.74
C SER A 39 4.08 3.96 -6.50
N VAL A 40 3.29 5.01 -6.49
CA VAL A 40 2.38 5.32 -5.38
C VAL A 40 0.99 5.48 -5.95
N THR A 41 0.07 4.61 -5.56
CA THR A 41 -1.24 4.51 -6.15
C THR A 41 -2.31 4.44 -5.07
N ARG A 42 -3.41 5.16 -5.28
CA ARG A 42 -4.59 5.05 -4.42
C ARG A 42 -5.43 3.89 -4.89
N VAL A 43 -5.80 3.01 -3.97
CA VAL A 43 -6.61 1.82 -4.24
C VAL A 43 -7.91 1.94 -3.50
N VAL A 44 -9.03 1.66 -4.20
CA VAL A 44 -10.37 1.81 -3.62
C VAL A 44 -11.18 0.55 -3.90
N THR A 45 -11.89 0.07 -2.89
CA THR A 45 -12.92 -0.95 -3.05
C THR A 45 -14.10 -0.60 -2.16
N GLY A 46 -15.25 -0.35 -2.78
CA GLY A 46 -16.43 0.10 -2.05
C GLY A 46 -16.14 1.39 -1.28
N GLU A 47 -16.28 1.34 0.05
CA GLU A 47 -16.05 2.49 0.92
C GLU A 47 -14.65 2.50 1.53
N ALA A 48 -13.82 1.50 1.23
CA ALA A 48 -12.46 1.40 1.77
C ALA A 48 -11.46 1.94 0.78
N GLU A 49 -10.40 2.57 1.29
CA GLU A 49 -9.32 3.07 0.46
C GLU A 49 -7.98 2.95 1.18
N ALA A 50 -6.91 2.86 0.38
CA ALA A 50 -5.56 2.74 0.89
C ALA A 50 -4.59 3.24 -0.18
N VAL A 51 -3.31 3.32 0.18
CA VAL A 51 -2.24 3.66 -0.74
C VAL A 51 -1.32 2.46 -0.90
N PHE A 52 -1.04 2.10 -2.14
CA PHE A 52 -0.12 1.01 -2.48
C PHE A 52 1.18 1.60 -3.02
N LYS A 53 2.26 1.41 -2.27
CA LYS A 53 3.62 1.76 -2.69
C LYS A 53 4.27 0.51 -3.26
N ASP A 54 4.64 0.55 -4.53
CA ASP A 54 5.11 -0.61 -5.26
C ASP A 54 6.50 -0.37 -5.84
N TYR A 55 7.47 -1.16 -5.38
CA TYR A 55 8.84 -1.11 -5.86
C TYR A 55 9.10 -2.00 -7.07
N ALA A 56 8.12 -2.78 -7.50
CA ALA A 56 8.31 -3.71 -8.62
C ALA A 56 8.61 -2.99 -9.94
N ASP A 57 8.14 -1.74 -10.09
CA ASP A 57 8.36 -0.93 -11.29
C ASP A 57 9.68 -0.16 -11.25
N SER A 58 10.48 -0.33 -10.21
CA SER A 58 11.79 0.33 -10.10
C SER A 58 12.81 -0.35 -11.01
N ALA A 59 13.99 0.28 -11.19
CA ALA A 59 15.08 -0.31 -11.98
C ALA A 59 15.39 -1.71 -11.44
N TRP A 60 15.89 -2.59 -12.34
CA TRP A 60 16.12 -4.00 -12.00
C TRP A 60 16.97 -4.17 -10.73
N LEU A 61 17.98 -3.33 -10.57
CA LEU A 61 18.84 -3.38 -9.39
C LEU A 61 18.05 -3.11 -8.12
N MET A 62 17.14 -2.14 -8.17
CA MET A 62 16.28 -1.80 -7.04
C MET A 62 15.29 -2.92 -6.74
N ARG A 63 14.86 -3.67 -7.74
CA ARG A 63 13.97 -4.81 -7.51
C ARG A 63 14.63 -5.91 -6.69
N TRP A 64 15.94 -6.10 -6.85
CA TRP A 64 16.69 -7.04 -6.03
C TRP A 64 16.70 -6.65 -4.55
N PHE A 65 16.72 -5.34 -4.27
CA PHE A 65 16.75 -4.82 -2.91
C PHE A 65 15.37 -4.41 -2.39
N ALA A 66 14.31 -4.57 -3.20
CA ALA A 66 12.96 -4.15 -2.81
C ALA A 66 12.51 -4.74 -1.47
N PRO A 67 12.71 -6.05 -1.18
CA PRO A 67 12.29 -6.58 0.11
C PRO A 67 12.94 -5.87 1.30
N LEU A 68 14.19 -5.45 1.15
CA LEU A 68 14.90 -4.71 2.21
C LEU A 68 14.29 -3.32 2.39
N PHE A 69 14.02 -2.60 1.30
CA PHE A 69 13.42 -1.28 1.38
C PHE A 69 12.00 -1.34 1.95
N VAL A 70 11.22 -2.32 1.50
CA VAL A 70 9.86 -2.54 2.02
C VAL A 70 9.91 -2.81 3.52
N TYR A 71 10.81 -3.68 3.96
CA TYR A 71 10.96 -4.00 5.37
C TYR A 71 11.34 -2.77 6.18
N ARG A 72 12.32 -1.99 5.71
CA ARG A 72 12.79 -0.79 6.41
C ARG A 72 11.70 0.26 6.52
N GLU A 73 10.97 0.52 5.43
CA GLU A 73 9.91 1.50 5.44
C GLU A 73 8.76 1.08 6.33
N ALA A 74 8.32 -0.19 6.21
CA ALA A 74 7.24 -0.70 7.06
C ALA A 74 7.64 -0.65 8.53
N SER A 75 8.89 -1.02 8.86
CA SER A 75 9.36 -0.98 10.25
C SER A 75 9.39 0.43 10.79
N ALA A 76 9.85 1.40 9.98
CA ALA A 76 9.87 2.80 10.39
C ALA A 76 8.48 3.32 10.68
N LEU A 77 7.52 3.05 9.78
CA LEU A 77 6.14 3.49 9.96
C LEU A 77 5.48 2.81 11.16
N GLN A 78 5.79 1.54 11.40
CA GLN A 78 5.24 0.82 12.55
C GLN A 78 5.74 1.39 13.88
N ARG A 79 7.00 1.84 13.93
CA ARG A 79 7.55 2.50 15.12
C ARG A 79 6.86 3.82 15.42
N LEU A 80 6.35 4.48 14.37
CA LEU A 80 5.65 5.75 14.50
C LEU A 80 4.13 5.59 14.53
N ALA A 81 3.65 4.35 14.66
CA ALA A 81 2.21 4.09 14.68
C ALA A 81 1.55 4.82 15.83
N GLY A 82 0.41 5.45 15.55
CA GLY A 82 -0.32 6.25 16.53
C GLY A 82 0.09 7.71 16.57
N VAL A 83 1.18 8.11 15.92
CA VAL A 83 1.54 9.51 15.79
C VAL A 83 0.68 10.15 14.71
N GLU A 84 0.07 11.29 15.04
CA GLU A 84 -0.79 12.00 14.11
C GLU A 84 -0.03 12.39 12.85
N GLY A 85 -0.65 12.21 11.69
CA GLY A 85 -0.05 12.53 10.40
C GLY A 85 0.81 11.43 9.81
N ILE A 86 1.03 10.33 10.54
CA ILE A 86 1.80 9.20 10.06
C ILE A 86 0.84 8.09 9.61
N PRO A 87 0.91 7.65 8.34
CA PRO A 87 0.01 6.60 7.87
C PRO A 87 0.29 5.27 8.56
N ARG A 88 -0.77 4.51 8.79
CA ARG A 88 -0.68 3.18 9.38
C ARG A 88 -0.32 2.18 8.27
N VAL A 89 0.58 1.24 8.59
CA VAL A 89 0.90 0.14 7.67
C VAL A 89 -0.15 -0.95 7.84
N TYR A 90 -0.82 -1.32 6.76
CA TYR A 90 -1.76 -2.44 6.79
C TYR A 90 -1.04 -3.76 6.58
N ARG A 91 -0.19 -3.86 5.56
CA ARG A 91 0.60 -5.06 5.32
C ARG A 91 1.66 -4.84 4.24
N ARG A 92 2.63 -5.75 4.20
CA ARG A 92 3.56 -5.85 3.08
C ARG A 92 2.92 -6.72 2.00
N VAL A 93 3.17 -6.40 0.73
CA VAL A 93 2.61 -7.10 -0.41
C VAL A 93 3.75 -7.78 -1.17
N ASP A 94 3.79 -9.10 -1.13
CA ASP A 94 4.75 -9.99 -1.83
C ASP A 94 6.22 -9.58 -1.71
N GLY A 95 6.60 -8.86 -0.67
CA GLY A 95 7.98 -8.44 -0.44
C GLY A 95 8.44 -7.28 -1.32
N ARG A 96 7.60 -6.77 -2.22
CA ARG A 96 7.95 -5.70 -3.15
C ARG A 96 7.10 -4.45 -3.00
N GLY A 97 6.14 -4.48 -2.12
CA GLY A 97 5.25 -3.35 -1.93
C GLY A 97 4.71 -3.26 -0.52
N ILE A 98 4.08 -2.13 -0.22
CA ILE A 98 3.45 -1.88 1.08
C ILE A 98 2.07 -1.30 0.83
N LEU A 99 1.10 -1.78 1.58
CA LEU A 99 -0.24 -1.19 1.62
C LEU A 99 -0.34 -0.37 2.90
N ILE A 100 -0.62 0.91 2.77
CA ILE A 100 -0.68 1.85 3.89
C ILE A 100 -1.98 2.64 3.87
N GLU A 101 -2.24 3.29 4.99
CA GLU A 101 -3.41 4.13 5.17
C GLU A 101 -3.37 5.32 4.21
N TYR A 102 -4.52 5.67 3.64
CA TYR A 102 -4.70 6.89 2.86
C TYR A 102 -5.07 8.04 3.82
N LEU A 103 -4.26 9.07 3.82
CA LEU A 103 -4.49 10.24 4.68
C LEU A 103 -5.05 11.41 3.88
#